data_4743670d0732a8bd29f9ba8de01cd82d
#
_entry.id   4743670d0732a8bd29f9ba8de01cd82d
#
_cell.length_a   1.000
_cell.length_b   1.000
_cell.length_c   1.000
_cell.angle_alpha   90.00
_cell.angle_beta   90.00
_cell.angle_gamma   90.00
#
_symmetry.space_group_name_H-M   'P 1'
#
loop_
_entity.id
_entity.type
_entity.pdbx_description
1 polymer ?
#
loop_
_entity_poly.entity_id
_entity_poly.type
_entity_poly.pdbx_seq_one_letter_code
_entity_poly.pdbx_strand_id
1 'polypeptide(L)'
;MKKLSLIVICSLFIFNQVLAFTYSSDPKIFVTELVNDAISKLSDKNISKEEKKEFIEKIALENVDINAFGLYTLGEVRKSTDKDLLLKFQNSFTKYFLKSLTSRLTDYSNNKFEVISADKKSVNYTIVKSKILESENQPEIKIDWRIYTKNPDKPLVRDLIVEGLSLARTQKEEFSSILSSNNNDI
;
A
#
# COMPACT_ATOMS: atom_id res chain seq x y z
N MET A 1 -68.26 7.99 3.27
CA MET A 1 -67.21 7.80 2.23
C MET A 1 -65.88 8.32 2.81
N LYS A 2 -65.02 7.40 3.32
CA LYS A 2 -63.74 7.76 3.94
C LYS A 2 -62.65 7.71 2.86
N LYS A 3 -62.03 8.86 2.57
CA LYS A 3 -60.88 8.93 1.65
C LYS A 3 -59.63 8.45 2.38
N LEU A 4 -59.08 7.34 1.93
CA LEU A 4 -57.80 6.77 2.41
C LEU A 4 -56.67 7.48 1.67
N SER A 5 -55.93 8.37 2.36
CA SER A 5 -54.72 9.01 1.84
C SER A 5 -53.56 8.04 1.93
N LEU A 6 -53.09 7.58 0.78
CA LEU A 6 -51.90 6.74 0.64
C LEU A 6 -50.65 7.63 0.68
N ILE A 7 -49.97 7.68 1.81
CA ILE A 7 -48.68 8.37 1.94
C ILE A 7 -47.62 7.43 1.42
N VAL A 8 -47.10 7.71 0.22
CA VAL A 8 -45.90 7.04 -0.34
C VAL A 8 -44.70 7.65 0.33
N ILE A 9 -44.10 6.93 1.29
CA ILE A 9 -42.80 7.27 1.87
C ILE A 9 -41.73 6.83 0.88
N CYS A 10 -41.26 7.77 0.06
CA CYS A 10 -40.08 7.60 -0.77
C CYS A 10 -38.85 7.66 0.14
N SER A 11 -38.41 6.51 0.66
CA SER A 11 -37.10 6.40 1.36
C SER A 11 -35.99 6.58 0.35
N LEU A 12 -35.42 7.78 0.32
CA LEU A 12 -34.15 8.06 -0.38
C LEU A 12 -33.03 7.25 0.29
N PHE A 13 -32.75 6.08 -0.28
CA PHE A 13 -31.50 5.39 -0.01
C PHE A 13 -30.37 6.22 -0.62
N ILE A 14 -29.73 7.05 0.22
CA ILE A 14 -28.46 7.67 -0.13
C ILE A 14 -27.42 6.55 -0.13
N PHE A 15 -27.17 5.97 -1.31
CA PHE A 15 -26.01 5.13 -1.53
C PHE A 15 -24.77 6.04 -1.39
N ASN A 16 -24.13 6.02 -0.23
CA ASN A 16 -22.75 6.49 -0.12
C ASN A 16 -21.90 5.55 -0.96
N GLN A 17 -21.66 5.93 -2.22
CA GLN A 17 -20.64 5.27 -3.03
C GLN A 17 -19.29 5.65 -2.40
N VAL A 18 -18.70 4.71 -1.68
CA VAL A 18 -17.28 4.77 -1.34
C VAL A 18 -16.54 4.71 -2.66
N LEU A 19 -16.06 5.85 -3.14
CA LEU A 19 -15.18 5.92 -4.31
C LEU A 19 -13.90 5.15 -3.96
N ALA A 20 -13.82 3.91 -4.41
CA ALA A 20 -12.55 3.18 -4.39
C ALA A 20 -11.63 3.85 -5.42
N PHE A 21 -10.36 4.05 -5.07
CA PHE A 21 -9.35 4.51 -6.03
C PHE A 21 -9.09 3.37 -7.01
N THR A 22 -9.63 3.48 -8.20
CA THR A 22 -9.37 2.49 -9.26
C THR A 22 -8.25 3.02 -10.13
N TYR A 23 -7.04 2.56 -9.87
CA TYR A 23 -5.87 2.83 -10.71
C TYR A 23 -5.81 1.90 -11.92
N SER A 24 -5.02 2.27 -12.91
CA SER A 24 -4.84 1.50 -14.14
C SER A 24 -4.37 0.07 -13.88
N SER A 25 -4.80 -0.85 -14.72
CA SER A 25 -4.29 -2.24 -14.76
C SER A 25 -2.89 -2.36 -15.38
N ASP A 26 -2.43 -1.37 -16.16
CA ASP A 26 -1.05 -1.30 -16.64
C ASP A 26 -0.10 -0.94 -15.48
N PRO A 27 0.93 -1.77 -15.18
CA PRO A 27 1.79 -1.55 -14.02
C PRO A 27 2.54 -0.21 -14.04
N LYS A 28 2.90 0.31 -15.22
CA LYS A 28 3.60 1.60 -15.33
C LYS A 28 2.65 2.74 -15.01
N ILE A 29 1.45 2.71 -15.59
CA ILE A 29 0.41 3.72 -15.36
C ILE A 29 -0.05 3.64 -13.90
N PHE A 30 -0.27 2.43 -13.37
CA PHE A 30 -0.63 2.18 -11.98
C PHE A 30 0.32 2.89 -10.99
N VAL A 31 1.63 2.68 -11.13
CA VAL A 31 2.62 3.34 -10.25
C VAL A 31 2.62 4.86 -10.46
N THR A 32 2.46 5.33 -11.69
CA THR A 32 2.41 6.76 -11.99
C THR A 32 1.22 7.42 -11.31
N GLU A 33 0.03 6.86 -11.44
CA GLU A 33 -1.20 7.39 -10.85
C GLU A 33 -1.13 7.34 -9.32
N LEU A 34 -0.75 6.19 -8.75
CA LEU A 34 -0.63 5.98 -7.31
C LEU A 34 0.30 7.02 -6.65
N VAL A 35 1.46 7.27 -7.26
CA VAL A 35 2.44 8.20 -6.70
C VAL A 35 2.02 9.65 -6.91
N ASN A 36 1.46 9.99 -8.07
CA ASN A 36 0.98 11.34 -8.32
C ASN A 36 -0.14 11.73 -7.36
N ASP A 37 -1.09 10.83 -7.09
CA ASP A 37 -2.15 11.06 -6.09
C ASP A 37 -1.56 11.24 -4.69
N ALA A 38 -0.59 10.37 -4.32
CA ALA A 38 0.09 10.49 -3.03
C ALA A 38 0.82 11.84 -2.90
N ILE A 39 1.60 12.24 -3.88
CA ILE A 39 2.32 13.52 -3.89
C ILE A 39 1.33 14.68 -3.83
N SER A 40 0.30 14.68 -4.67
CA SER A 40 -0.73 15.73 -4.71
C SER A 40 -1.38 15.93 -3.34
N LYS A 41 -1.81 14.83 -2.71
CA LYS A 41 -2.50 14.87 -1.42
C LYS A 41 -1.56 15.24 -0.28
N LEU A 42 -0.34 14.69 -0.26
CA LEU A 42 0.61 14.95 0.82
C LEU A 42 1.20 16.35 0.77
N SER A 43 1.34 16.95 -0.41
CA SER A 43 1.84 18.33 -0.58
C SER A 43 0.77 19.39 -0.34
N ASP A 44 -0.50 19.03 -0.27
CA ASP A 44 -1.59 19.99 0.01
C ASP A 44 -1.46 20.53 1.45
N LYS A 45 -1.29 21.84 1.56
CA LYS A 45 -1.16 22.54 2.85
C LYS A 45 -2.50 22.82 3.52
N ASN A 46 -3.62 22.63 2.82
CA ASN A 46 -4.96 22.91 3.31
C ASN A 46 -5.59 21.74 4.06
N ILE A 47 -5.00 20.54 3.98
CA ILE A 47 -5.49 19.35 4.68
C ILE A 47 -4.66 19.05 5.91
N SER A 48 -5.33 18.54 6.95
CA SER A 48 -4.72 18.20 8.22
C SER A 48 -3.78 16.98 8.11
N LYS A 49 -2.90 16.81 9.10
CA LYS A 49 -2.05 15.60 9.18
C LYS A 49 -2.90 14.33 9.32
N GLU A 50 -4.03 14.39 10.00
CA GLU A 50 -4.92 13.23 10.16
C GLU A 50 -5.55 12.84 8.82
N GLU A 51 -6.03 13.79 8.04
CA GLU A 51 -6.56 13.52 6.68
C GLU A 51 -5.47 12.94 5.76
N LYS A 52 -4.22 13.41 5.86
CA LYS A 52 -3.09 12.82 5.13
C LYS A 52 -2.85 11.36 5.54
N LYS A 53 -2.90 11.09 6.83
CA LYS A 53 -2.72 9.74 7.39
C LYS A 53 -3.84 8.80 6.91
N GLU A 54 -5.10 9.19 7.03
CA GLU A 54 -6.25 8.41 6.55
C GLU A 54 -6.14 8.10 5.05
N PHE A 55 -5.69 9.07 4.27
CA PHE A 55 -5.46 8.88 2.84
C PHE A 55 -4.35 7.86 2.55
N ILE A 56 -3.20 7.94 3.26
CA ILE A 56 -2.10 6.97 3.12
C ILE A 56 -2.57 5.57 3.50
N GLU A 57 -3.29 5.43 4.63
CA GLU A 57 -3.81 4.15 5.08
C GLU A 57 -4.76 3.53 4.05
N LYS A 58 -5.68 4.32 3.50
CA LYS A 58 -6.61 3.88 2.46
C LYS A 58 -5.88 3.41 1.20
N ILE A 59 -4.98 4.22 0.67
CA ILE A 59 -4.19 3.84 -0.51
C ILE A 59 -3.40 2.56 -0.26
N ALA A 60 -2.75 2.43 0.90
CA ALA A 60 -1.96 1.26 1.22
C ALA A 60 -2.82 0.00 1.32
N LEU A 61 -3.97 0.06 1.99
CA LEU A 61 -4.90 -1.08 2.11
C LEU A 61 -5.45 -1.55 0.75
N GLU A 62 -5.65 -0.64 -0.18
CA GLU A 62 -6.22 -0.96 -1.49
C GLU A 62 -5.17 -1.44 -2.51
N ASN A 63 -3.92 -0.97 -2.40
CA ASN A 63 -2.92 -1.10 -3.46
C ASN A 63 -1.63 -1.82 -3.05
N VAL A 64 -1.45 -2.15 -1.77
CA VAL A 64 -0.30 -2.93 -1.29
C VAL A 64 -0.78 -4.31 -0.82
N ASP A 65 -0.07 -5.37 -1.22
CA ASP A 65 -0.34 -6.74 -0.73
C ASP A 65 0.29 -6.92 0.67
N ILE A 66 -0.29 -6.21 1.66
CA ILE A 66 0.22 -6.17 3.05
C ILE A 66 0.23 -7.58 3.66
N ASN A 67 -0.78 -8.41 3.33
CA ASN A 67 -0.85 -9.79 3.82
C ASN A 67 0.31 -10.64 3.30
N ALA A 68 0.58 -10.59 1.99
CA ALA A 68 1.72 -11.31 1.42
C ALA A 68 3.05 -10.79 1.97
N PHE A 69 3.15 -9.47 2.22
CA PHE A 69 4.33 -8.87 2.83
C PHE A 69 4.53 -9.39 4.27
N GLY A 70 3.50 -9.35 5.11
CA GLY A 70 3.57 -9.88 6.49
C GLY A 70 3.97 -11.36 6.51
N LEU A 71 3.33 -12.20 5.71
CA LEU A 71 3.69 -13.62 5.61
C LEU A 71 5.12 -13.84 5.11
N TYR A 72 5.63 -12.95 4.26
CA TYR A 72 7.02 -13.03 3.81
C TYR A 72 8.02 -12.76 4.93
N THR A 73 7.71 -11.85 5.86
CA THR A 73 8.59 -11.55 7.01
C THR A 73 8.74 -12.71 7.98
N LEU A 74 7.73 -13.58 8.13
CA LEU A 74 7.81 -14.79 8.95
C LEU A 74 8.73 -15.88 8.37
N GLY A 75 9.09 -15.79 7.10
CA GLY A 75 9.94 -16.79 6.46
C GLY A 75 9.37 -18.20 6.54
N GLU A 76 10.18 -19.17 6.99
CA GLU A 76 9.77 -20.59 7.12
C GLU A 76 8.83 -20.85 8.30
N VAL A 77 8.91 -20.04 9.36
CA VAL A 77 8.08 -20.19 10.57
C VAL A 77 6.59 -20.22 10.23
N ARG A 78 6.15 -19.42 9.23
CA ARG A 78 4.75 -19.42 8.77
C ARG A 78 4.22 -20.79 8.33
N LYS A 79 5.08 -21.75 7.95
CA LYS A 79 4.65 -23.07 7.46
C LYS A 79 4.22 -24.00 8.58
N SER A 80 4.77 -23.82 9.77
CA SER A 80 4.49 -24.59 10.98
C SER A 80 3.55 -23.88 11.95
N THR A 81 3.20 -22.63 11.68
CA THR A 81 2.35 -21.81 12.53
C THR A 81 0.87 -22.15 12.32
N ASP A 82 0.13 -22.20 13.42
CA ASP A 82 -1.32 -22.38 13.42
C ASP A 82 -2.03 -21.24 12.64
N LYS A 83 -3.16 -21.57 12.00
CA LYS A 83 -3.90 -20.63 11.15
C LYS A 83 -4.46 -19.43 11.92
N ASP A 84 -4.94 -19.65 13.15
CA ASP A 84 -5.52 -18.58 13.97
C ASP A 84 -4.42 -17.61 14.44
N LEU A 85 -3.24 -18.17 14.77
CA LEU A 85 -2.07 -17.37 15.11
C LEU A 85 -1.56 -16.57 13.91
N LEU A 86 -1.52 -17.19 12.71
CA LEU A 86 -1.19 -16.46 11.47
C LEU A 86 -2.16 -15.32 11.21
N LEU A 87 -3.46 -15.50 11.43
CA LEU A 87 -4.46 -14.46 11.26
C LEU A 87 -4.24 -13.32 12.26
N LYS A 88 -3.96 -13.63 13.53
CA LYS A 88 -3.62 -12.61 14.54
C LYS A 88 -2.36 -11.84 14.16
N PHE A 89 -1.34 -12.55 13.69
CA PHE A 89 -0.11 -11.93 13.19
C PHE A 89 -0.40 -10.98 12.02
N GLN A 90 -1.14 -11.43 11.00
CA GLN A 90 -1.48 -10.59 9.84
C GLN A 90 -2.22 -9.31 10.26
N ASN A 91 -3.17 -9.40 11.20
CA ASN A 91 -3.88 -8.23 11.71
C ASN A 91 -2.95 -7.26 12.46
N SER A 92 -2.02 -7.80 13.27
CA SER A 92 -1.02 -7.00 14.00
C SER A 92 0.00 -6.39 13.04
N PHE A 93 0.46 -7.16 12.06
CA PHE A 93 1.38 -6.69 11.03
C PHE A 93 0.77 -5.57 10.19
N THR A 94 -0.50 -5.67 9.81
CA THR A 94 -1.20 -4.61 9.08
C THR A 94 -1.19 -3.29 9.86
N LYS A 95 -1.51 -3.33 11.16
CA LYS A 95 -1.46 -2.15 12.02
C LYS A 95 -0.05 -1.56 12.13
N TYR A 96 0.94 -2.42 12.33
CA TYR A 96 2.35 -2.03 12.37
C TYR A 96 2.79 -1.38 11.06
N PHE A 97 2.49 -2.01 9.93
CA PHE A 97 2.83 -1.52 8.60
C PHE A 97 2.22 -0.14 8.33
N LEU A 98 0.92 0.02 8.54
CA LEU A 98 0.23 1.30 8.33
C LEU A 98 0.79 2.39 9.23
N LYS A 99 1.02 2.11 10.51
CA LYS A 99 1.64 3.07 11.44
C LYS A 99 3.05 3.48 10.99
N SER A 100 3.86 2.52 10.56
CA SER A 100 5.22 2.79 10.06
C SER A 100 5.19 3.62 8.77
N LEU A 101 4.28 3.30 7.86
CA LEU A 101 4.12 4.02 6.59
C LEU A 101 3.65 5.46 6.81
N THR A 102 2.61 5.65 7.60
CA THR A 102 2.05 6.99 7.88
C THR A 102 3.05 7.88 8.61
N SER A 103 3.78 7.34 9.59
CA SER A 103 4.80 8.12 10.33
C SER A 103 5.94 8.64 9.45
N ARG A 104 6.18 8.01 8.30
CA ARG A 104 7.24 8.40 7.35
C ARG A 104 6.74 9.34 6.26
N LEU A 105 5.48 9.20 5.86
CA LEU A 105 4.94 9.89 4.69
C LEU A 105 4.13 11.15 5.01
N THR A 106 3.56 11.29 6.21
CA THR A 106 2.73 12.48 6.56
C THR A 106 3.48 13.80 6.51
N ASP A 107 4.78 13.78 6.75
CA ASP A 107 5.64 14.97 6.69
C ASP A 107 6.38 15.10 5.34
N TYR A 108 6.06 14.20 4.38
CA TYR A 108 6.66 14.23 3.04
C TYR A 108 6.15 15.47 2.27
N SER A 109 7.06 16.25 1.75
CA SER A 109 6.76 17.44 0.96
C SER A 109 7.58 17.45 -0.33
N ASN A 110 6.85 17.46 -1.44
CA ASN A 110 7.26 17.98 -2.73
C ASN A 110 8.55 17.45 -3.35
N ASN A 111 8.54 16.19 -3.80
CA ASN A 111 9.58 15.69 -4.69
C ASN A 111 9.00 15.38 -6.07
N LYS A 112 9.72 15.80 -7.11
CA LYS A 112 9.39 15.43 -8.48
C LYS A 112 9.69 13.94 -8.67
N PHE A 113 8.71 13.19 -9.15
CA PHE A 113 8.78 11.77 -9.38
C PHE A 113 8.65 11.47 -10.88
N GLU A 114 9.44 10.53 -11.37
CA GLU A 114 9.43 10.11 -12.76
C GLU A 114 9.41 8.58 -12.86
N VAL A 115 8.47 8.02 -13.61
CA VAL A 115 8.45 6.60 -13.95
C VAL A 115 9.18 6.37 -15.27
N ILE A 116 10.27 5.59 -15.21
CA ILE A 116 11.18 5.38 -16.33
C ILE A 116 10.68 4.26 -17.24
N SER A 117 10.53 3.04 -16.69
CA SER A 117 10.17 1.85 -17.46
C SER A 117 9.38 0.84 -16.63
N ALA A 118 8.78 -0.14 -17.32
CA ALA A 118 8.17 -1.30 -16.71
C ALA A 118 8.71 -2.56 -17.40
N ASP A 119 9.34 -3.45 -16.63
CA ASP A 119 9.97 -4.66 -17.10
C ASP A 119 9.22 -5.88 -16.57
N LYS A 120 8.49 -6.59 -17.43
CA LYS A 120 7.81 -7.83 -17.07
C LYS A 120 8.84 -8.92 -16.79
N LYS A 121 8.92 -9.39 -15.55
CA LYS A 121 9.89 -10.42 -15.13
C LYS A 121 9.29 -11.82 -15.17
N SER A 122 7.99 -11.95 -15.01
CA SER A 122 7.27 -13.23 -15.12
C SER A 122 5.79 -12.98 -15.41
N VAL A 123 5.00 -14.05 -15.51
CA VAL A 123 3.53 -13.96 -15.63
C VAL A 123 2.92 -13.17 -14.46
N ASN A 124 3.54 -13.27 -13.26
CA ASN A 124 2.97 -12.73 -12.03
C ASN A 124 3.65 -11.44 -11.55
N TYR A 125 4.75 -10.99 -12.17
CA TYR A 125 5.53 -9.87 -11.67
C TYR A 125 6.05 -8.96 -12.77
N THR A 126 5.90 -7.67 -12.53
CA THR A 126 6.52 -6.58 -13.29
C THR A 126 7.34 -5.71 -12.34
N ILE A 127 8.54 -5.31 -12.77
CA ILE A 127 9.33 -4.30 -12.09
C ILE A 127 9.12 -2.98 -12.80
N VAL A 128 8.56 -2.01 -12.08
CA VAL A 128 8.45 -0.63 -12.55
C VAL A 128 9.59 0.17 -11.97
N LYS A 129 10.40 0.77 -12.83
CA LYS A 129 11.55 1.59 -12.43
C LYS A 129 11.16 3.04 -12.41
N SER A 130 11.54 3.72 -11.35
CA SER A 130 11.27 5.13 -11.14
C SER A 130 12.39 5.82 -10.39
N LYS A 131 12.30 7.13 -10.32
CA LYS A 131 13.22 7.95 -9.51
C LYS A 131 12.51 9.16 -8.92
N ILE A 132 12.97 9.57 -7.76
CA ILE A 132 12.77 10.90 -7.24
C ILE A 132 13.91 11.75 -7.78
N LEU A 133 13.56 12.87 -8.43
CA LEU A 133 14.56 13.76 -9.01
C LEU A 133 15.32 14.50 -7.92
N GLU A 134 16.57 14.81 -8.20
CA GLU A 134 17.39 15.62 -7.29
C GLU A 134 16.76 17.02 -7.04
N SER A 135 17.03 17.57 -5.89
CA SER A 135 16.69 18.93 -5.48
C SER A 135 17.89 19.55 -4.76
N GLU A 136 17.81 20.84 -4.43
CA GLU A 136 18.90 21.56 -3.75
C GLU A 136 19.40 20.86 -2.48
N ASN A 137 18.53 20.12 -1.78
CA ASN A 137 18.83 19.48 -0.50
C ASN A 137 18.76 17.95 -0.51
N GLN A 138 18.53 17.33 -1.68
CA GLN A 138 18.33 15.88 -1.75
C GLN A 138 18.86 15.32 -3.09
N PRO A 139 19.72 14.27 -3.06
CA PRO A 139 20.16 13.60 -4.27
C PRO A 139 19.02 12.87 -4.98
N GLU A 140 19.23 12.50 -6.25
CA GLU A 140 18.35 11.57 -6.96
C GLU A 140 18.25 10.23 -6.18
N ILE A 141 17.04 9.69 -6.06
CA ILE A 141 16.78 8.41 -5.40
C ILE A 141 16.08 7.47 -6.39
N LYS A 142 16.67 6.32 -6.65
CA LYS A 142 16.08 5.28 -7.50
C LYS A 142 15.15 4.39 -6.70
N ILE A 143 13.95 4.12 -7.25
CA ILE A 143 12.95 3.27 -6.64
C ILE A 143 12.44 2.29 -7.69
N ASP A 144 12.67 0.99 -7.46
CA ASP A 144 12.08 -0.08 -8.24
C ASP A 144 10.88 -0.66 -7.49
N TRP A 145 9.73 -0.73 -8.16
CA TRP A 145 8.46 -1.24 -7.61
C TRP A 145 8.26 -2.66 -8.09
N ARG A 146 8.17 -3.61 -7.18
CA ARG A 146 7.78 -4.99 -7.53
C ARG A 146 6.27 -5.10 -7.51
N ILE A 147 5.67 -5.09 -8.69
CA ILE A 147 4.23 -5.13 -8.86
C ILE A 147 3.80 -6.57 -9.14
N TYR A 148 2.84 -7.06 -8.35
CA TYR A 148 2.21 -8.36 -8.52
C TYR A 148 1.03 -8.23 -9.50
N THR A 149 1.10 -9.00 -10.59
CA THR A 149 0.22 -8.88 -11.75
C THR A 149 -0.51 -10.18 -12.07
N LYS A 150 -0.61 -11.11 -11.09
CA LYS A 150 -1.36 -12.37 -11.28
C LYS A 150 -2.85 -12.10 -11.56
N ASN A 151 -3.45 -11.13 -10.86
CA ASN A 151 -4.72 -10.57 -11.28
C ASN A 151 -4.43 -9.35 -12.16
N PRO A 152 -4.65 -9.45 -13.50
CA PRO A 152 -4.33 -8.37 -14.42
C PRO A 152 -5.16 -7.10 -14.16
N ASP A 153 -6.38 -7.25 -13.62
CA ASP A 153 -7.28 -6.12 -13.38
C ASP A 153 -6.98 -5.37 -12.07
N LYS A 154 -6.16 -5.97 -11.21
CA LYS A 154 -5.81 -5.39 -9.91
C LYS A 154 -4.35 -5.64 -9.56
N PRO A 155 -3.42 -4.85 -10.10
CA PRO A 155 -2.02 -4.90 -9.70
C PRO A 155 -1.86 -4.48 -8.24
N LEU A 156 -0.89 -5.09 -7.53
CA LEU A 156 -0.59 -4.78 -6.14
C LEU A 156 0.91 -4.58 -5.95
N VAL A 157 1.29 -3.60 -5.15
CA VAL A 157 2.68 -3.41 -4.72
C VAL A 157 3.03 -4.51 -3.71
N ARG A 158 4.12 -5.25 -3.95
CA ARG A 158 4.65 -6.28 -3.04
C ARG A 158 6.02 -5.97 -2.47
N ASP A 159 6.75 -5.04 -3.08
CA ASP A 159 8.05 -4.62 -2.57
C ASP A 159 8.45 -3.28 -3.19
N LEU A 160 9.23 -2.51 -2.45
CA LEU A 160 9.95 -1.35 -2.92
C LEU A 160 11.44 -1.62 -2.76
N ILE A 161 12.20 -1.38 -3.82
CA ILE A 161 13.66 -1.52 -3.83
C ILE A 161 14.22 -0.11 -3.98
N VAL A 162 14.70 0.45 -2.88
CA VAL A 162 15.23 1.82 -2.80
C VAL A 162 16.76 1.74 -2.86
N GLU A 163 17.37 2.38 -3.83
CA GLU A 163 18.83 2.31 -4.06
C GLU A 163 19.39 0.88 -4.04
N GLY A 164 18.65 -0.07 -4.62
CA GLY A 164 19.01 -1.49 -4.67
C GLY A 164 18.68 -2.30 -3.41
N LEU A 165 18.19 -1.67 -2.33
CA LEU A 165 17.80 -2.34 -1.08
C LEU A 165 16.28 -2.64 -1.07
N SER A 166 15.93 -3.93 -1.05
CA SER A 166 14.56 -4.39 -0.93
C SER A 166 14.02 -4.16 0.48
N LEU A 167 12.96 -3.35 0.62
CA LEU A 167 12.33 -3.10 1.92
C LEU A 167 11.71 -4.39 2.50
N ALA A 168 11.14 -5.24 1.65
CA ALA A 168 10.59 -6.52 2.08
C ALA A 168 11.68 -7.45 2.63
N ARG A 169 12.85 -7.49 2.00
CA ARG A 169 13.98 -8.30 2.49
C ARG A 169 14.52 -7.77 3.81
N THR A 170 14.76 -6.47 3.90
CA THR A 170 15.24 -5.84 5.14
C THR A 170 14.29 -6.13 6.29
N GLN A 171 12.98 -5.95 6.08
CA GLN A 171 11.96 -6.24 7.09
C GLN A 171 11.94 -7.72 7.49
N LYS A 172 12.13 -8.64 6.52
CA LYS A 172 12.24 -10.08 6.82
C LYS A 172 13.46 -10.40 7.68
N GLU A 173 14.61 -9.78 7.42
CA GLU A 173 15.82 -9.96 8.21
C GLU A 173 15.64 -9.47 9.65
N GLU A 174 15.02 -8.30 9.85
CA GLU A 174 14.66 -7.76 11.15
C GLU A 174 13.73 -8.72 11.93
N PHE A 175 12.63 -9.18 11.29
CA PHE A 175 11.72 -10.13 11.93
C PHE A 175 12.37 -11.47 12.23
N SER A 176 13.24 -11.98 11.34
CA SER A 176 13.99 -13.21 11.59
C SER A 176 14.89 -13.10 12.82
N SER A 177 15.51 -11.95 13.03
CA SER A 177 16.32 -11.69 14.23
C SER A 177 15.46 -11.71 15.50
N ILE A 178 14.31 -11.05 15.46
CA ILE A 178 13.37 -11.00 16.59
C ILE A 178 12.86 -12.42 16.91
N LEU A 179 12.40 -13.16 15.91
CA LEU A 179 11.90 -14.54 16.07
C LEU A 179 12.97 -15.45 16.66
N SER A 180 14.20 -15.39 16.14
CA SER A 180 15.32 -16.20 16.65
C SER A 180 15.64 -15.90 18.11
N SER A 181 15.53 -14.62 18.51
CA SER A 181 15.74 -14.20 19.91
C SER A 181 14.61 -14.59 20.85
N ASN A 182 13.43 -14.98 20.32
CA ASN A 182 12.25 -15.36 21.06
C ASN A 182 11.82 -16.81 20.78
N ASN A 183 12.77 -17.72 20.53
CA ASN A 183 12.50 -19.15 20.27
C ASN A 183 11.52 -19.41 19.12
N ASN A 184 11.47 -18.53 18.12
CA ASN A 184 10.51 -18.53 16.99
C ASN A 184 9.03 -18.42 17.43
N ASP A 185 8.77 -17.86 18.61
CA ASP A 185 7.42 -17.50 19.05
C ASP A 185 6.94 -16.23 18.32
N ILE A 186 5.64 -16.25 17.89
CA ILE A 186 5.06 -15.21 17.01
C ILE A 186 4.11 -14.32 17.82
#